data_bd2e8caa6998abe96ead1fdfb3c8e33a
#
_entry.id   bd2e8caa6998abe96ead1fdfb3c8e33a
#
_cell.length_a   1.000
_cell.length_b   1.000
_cell.length_c   1.000
_cell.angle_alpha   90.00
_cell.angle_beta   90.00
_cell.angle_gamma   90.00
#
_symmetry.space_group_name_H-M   'P 1'
#
loop_
_entity.id
_entity.type
_entity.pdbx_description
1 polymer ?
#
loop_
_entity_poly.entity_id
_entity_poly.type
_entity_poly.pdbx_seq_one_letter_code
_entity_poly.pdbx_strand_id
1 'polypeptide(L)'
;MLTILPALCCHEMAAKNVTPARAAQYARSFWGSRAKVSSTSSDLVLAWDSGALSASVKGTTAQDKLFYVFTPSGSNGYIIVSAEDAVMPVLAYSFEDPAPSPDNIPVPMADWIGWVSAQIEGIRESGVQFTAATGQWAEARAGNAVVLLETAKWNQGDPYNRFCPMDGSYRSLAGCVPVAAAIVMRYHRWPESGKGSTNAYRTDSKGLSVAQRNLEHSYDWDNMPLAFVEGMYSEEQALAVSTILADVGAAFQADYAAEATGAALRPDVMYANFGYNPSMCQIPRENYDDKVWLSMLRGELDASCPVVYCGYDAEIGHAFILDGYTDDDYFHVNWGWGGEADGYFTLSTLTPYDDPGYSFNSNHFACFGLKPGADDATVEDWMKFRAPGMVVSAGTIEKNSSFLFNELHFINNTAVDFSGSLRGALTDRDGNVKEWITRRLDYELPGGGYWVKWPNVSATVTVDIESGDRLRFFYKPDNCEEWFLIKSNGEKGCIWEVPVTGETFIDLTSFSFDRRSRRVTIETVPGVEARLSNSSSEDFTDRITAGDTVIVIDMEGLPEDVYTLELVNGEERKLLNINVKTL
;
A
#
# COMPACT_ATOMS: atom_id res chain seq x y z
N MET A 1 -36.33 -26.38 42.33
CA MET A 1 -35.29 -25.40 42.57
C MET A 1 -34.60 -25.19 41.20
N LEU A 2 -35.14 -24.23 40.43
CA LEU A 2 -34.63 -23.89 39.10
C LEU A 2 -33.57 -22.83 39.29
N THR A 3 -32.33 -23.17 38.96
CA THR A 3 -31.23 -22.23 38.95
C THR A 3 -31.24 -21.51 37.58
N ILE A 4 -31.68 -20.27 37.61
CA ILE A 4 -31.59 -19.37 36.47
C ILE A 4 -30.12 -18.91 36.39
N LEU A 5 -29.39 -19.37 35.39
CA LEU A 5 -28.13 -18.76 34.99
C LEU A 5 -28.48 -17.37 34.41
N PRO A 6 -27.78 -16.30 34.81
CA PRO A 6 -27.94 -15.02 34.13
C PRO A 6 -27.35 -15.14 32.73
N ALA A 7 -28.16 -14.84 31.73
CA ALA A 7 -27.69 -14.57 30.38
C ALA A 7 -26.69 -13.42 30.45
N LEU A 8 -25.43 -13.67 30.13
CA LEU A 8 -24.49 -12.59 29.82
C LEU A 8 -25.01 -11.91 28.55
N CYS A 9 -25.72 -10.82 28.75
CA CYS A 9 -25.91 -9.83 27.69
C CYS A 9 -24.52 -9.33 27.29
N CYS A 10 -24.00 -9.77 26.16
CA CYS A 10 -22.94 -9.07 25.48
C CYS A 10 -23.52 -7.71 25.04
N HIS A 11 -23.43 -6.71 25.92
CA HIS A 11 -23.62 -5.34 25.52
C HIS A 11 -22.43 -5.03 24.61
N GLU A 12 -22.68 -4.75 23.35
CA GLU A 12 -21.72 -4.05 22.49
C GLU A 12 -21.29 -2.79 23.23
N MET A 13 -20.05 -2.79 23.70
CA MET A 13 -19.54 -1.61 24.39
C MET A 13 -19.11 -0.60 23.32
N ALA A 14 -19.70 0.58 23.35
CA ALA A 14 -19.21 1.70 22.56
C ALA A 14 -17.71 1.90 22.82
N ALA A 15 -16.97 2.23 21.77
CA ALA A 15 -15.55 2.54 21.82
C ALA A 15 -15.23 3.56 22.92
N LYS A 16 -14.15 3.34 23.64
CA LYS A 16 -13.78 4.14 24.82
C LYS A 16 -12.28 4.44 24.82
N ASN A 17 -11.96 5.58 25.40
CA ASN A 17 -10.57 5.91 25.72
C ASN A 17 -9.93 4.82 26.57
N VAL A 18 -8.78 4.36 26.13
CA VAL A 18 -7.94 3.39 26.85
C VAL A 18 -7.11 4.13 27.90
N THR A 19 -7.18 3.66 29.14
CA THR A 19 -6.37 4.25 30.22
C THR A 19 -4.90 3.83 30.10
N PRO A 20 -3.94 4.64 30.61
CA PRO A 20 -2.52 4.24 30.64
C PRO A 20 -2.28 2.88 31.28
N ALA A 21 -3.05 2.54 32.31
CA ALA A 21 -2.94 1.26 33.02
C ALA A 21 -3.36 0.07 32.12
N ARG A 22 -4.46 0.19 31.37
CA ARG A 22 -4.93 -0.81 30.40
C ARG A 22 -3.94 -0.96 29.25
N ALA A 23 -3.45 0.16 28.73
CA ALA A 23 -2.42 0.17 27.69
C ALA A 23 -1.13 -0.53 28.14
N ALA A 24 -0.65 -0.21 29.37
CA ALA A 24 0.52 -0.86 29.94
C ALA A 24 0.34 -2.36 30.15
N GLN A 25 -0.84 -2.79 30.57
CA GLN A 25 -1.14 -4.23 30.71
C GLN A 25 -1.06 -4.95 29.35
N TYR A 26 -1.66 -4.36 28.32
CA TYR A 26 -1.61 -4.94 26.97
C TYR A 26 -0.19 -4.92 26.41
N ALA A 27 0.55 -3.80 26.56
CA ALA A 27 1.94 -3.68 26.15
C ALA A 27 2.81 -4.81 26.74
N ARG A 28 2.69 -5.10 28.03
CA ARG A 28 3.43 -6.20 28.68
C ARG A 28 3.07 -7.57 28.10
N SER A 29 1.79 -7.83 27.87
CA SER A 29 1.32 -9.08 27.26
C SER A 29 1.89 -9.26 25.85
N PHE A 30 1.80 -8.22 25.01
CA PHE A 30 2.34 -8.20 23.66
C PHE A 30 3.86 -8.40 23.64
N TRP A 31 4.58 -7.64 24.48
CA TRP A 31 6.03 -7.74 24.59
C TRP A 31 6.46 -9.14 25.02
N GLY A 32 5.83 -9.67 26.04
CA GLY A 32 6.14 -11.02 26.55
C GLY A 32 5.83 -12.14 25.56
N SER A 33 4.84 -11.97 24.66
CA SER A 33 4.49 -12.97 23.65
C SER A 33 5.47 -13.05 22.48
N ARG A 34 6.26 -11.99 22.25
CA ARG A 34 7.12 -11.82 21.04
C ARG A 34 8.61 -11.72 21.34
N ALA A 35 8.97 -11.20 22.49
CA ALA A 35 10.39 -11.07 22.86
C ALA A 35 11.03 -12.46 22.96
N LYS A 36 11.93 -12.79 22.04
CA LYS A 36 12.74 -14.04 22.05
C LYS A 36 13.77 -14.07 23.18
N VAL A 37 13.73 -13.13 24.10
CA VAL A 37 14.80 -12.93 25.09
C VAL A 37 14.45 -13.59 26.40
N SER A 38 15.25 -14.55 26.77
CA SER A 38 15.38 -15.14 28.11
C SER A 38 16.02 -14.19 29.12
N SER A 39 15.78 -12.90 29.07
CA SER A 39 16.32 -11.93 30.03
C SER A 39 15.21 -11.28 30.84
N THR A 40 15.17 -11.67 32.07
CA THR A 40 14.78 -10.92 33.26
C THR A 40 14.32 -9.49 33.02
N SER A 41 13.06 -9.25 33.40
CA SER A 41 12.43 -7.95 33.53
C SER A 41 11.86 -7.37 32.26
N SER A 42 10.65 -7.78 31.98
CA SER A 42 9.72 -7.11 31.05
C SER A 42 8.95 -5.97 31.75
N ASP A 43 9.57 -5.26 32.65
CA ASP A 43 8.94 -4.08 33.24
C ASP A 43 8.97 -2.95 32.22
N LEU A 44 7.89 -2.87 31.44
CA LEU A 44 7.63 -1.73 30.56
C LEU A 44 7.17 -0.55 31.41
N VAL A 45 7.84 0.57 31.23
CA VAL A 45 7.48 1.85 31.85
C VAL A 45 6.96 2.81 30.80
N LEU A 46 6.00 3.65 31.19
CA LEU A 46 5.51 4.72 30.33
C LEU A 46 6.64 5.74 30.15
N ALA A 47 7.14 5.86 28.92
CA ALA A 47 8.17 6.84 28.59
C ALA A 47 7.53 8.22 28.35
N TRP A 48 6.50 8.27 27.50
CA TRP A 48 5.73 9.46 27.20
C TRP A 48 4.39 9.09 26.53
N ASP A 49 3.54 10.07 26.28
CA ASP A 49 2.27 9.92 25.54
C ASP A 49 2.13 11.04 24.49
N SER A 50 1.12 10.93 23.63
CA SER A 50 0.89 11.90 22.55
C SER A 50 0.75 13.35 23.02
N GLY A 51 0.48 13.60 24.29
CA GLY A 51 0.43 14.93 24.87
C GLY A 51 1.80 15.60 25.02
N ALA A 52 2.89 14.83 24.96
CA ALA A 52 4.26 15.36 24.95
C ALA A 52 4.64 15.97 23.58
N LEU A 53 3.93 15.61 22.52
CA LEU A 53 4.19 16.08 21.16
C LEU A 53 3.50 17.42 20.88
N SER A 54 4.15 18.25 20.05
CA SER A 54 3.52 19.46 19.51
C SER A 54 2.36 19.09 18.55
N ALA A 55 1.44 20.03 18.34
CA ALA A 55 0.34 19.84 17.38
C ALA A 55 0.87 19.65 15.95
N SER A 56 1.99 20.27 15.61
CA SER A 56 2.63 20.12 14.28
C SER A 56 3.14 18.69 14.02
N VAL A 57 3.58 17.96 15.05
CA VAL A 57 4.03 16.57 14.91
C VAL A 57 2.86 15.60 14.85
N LYS A 58 1.87 15.75 15.74
CA LYS A 58 0.72 14.83 15.78
C LYS A 58 -0.40 15.18 14.79
N GLY A 59 -0.28 16.29 14.06
CA GLY A 59 -1.27 16.71 13.07
C GLY A 59 -2.62 17.19 13.66
N THR A 60 -2.74 17.29 14.98
CA THR A 60 -3.98 17.63 15.67
C THR A 60 -3.73 18.44 16.94
N THR A 61 -4.73 19.20 17.36
CA THR A 61 -4.74 19.94 18.63
C THR A 61 -5.46 19.18 19.76
N ALA A 62 -5.79 17.90 19.57
CA ALA A 62 -6.49 17.09 20.54
C ALA A 62 -5.85 17.16 21.92
N GLN A 63 -6.68 17.43 22.93
CA GLN A 63 -6.24 17.46 24.33
C GLN A 63 -6.18 16.06 24.95
N ASP A 64 -7.04 15.15 24.46
CA ASP A 64 -7.05 13.77 24.90
C ASP A 64 -5.87 12.98 24.31
N LYS A 65 -5.39 12.02 25.08
CA LYS A 65 -4.29 11.17 24.62
C LYS A 65 -4.75 10.31 23.46
N LEU A 66 -3.91 10.21 22.41
CA LEU A 66 -4.16 9.41 21.22
C LEU A 66 -3.42 8.08 21.28
N PHE A 67 -2.24 8.07 21.93
CA PHE A 67 -1.45 6.87 22.16
C PHE A 67 -0.49 7.04 23.34
N TYR A 68 0.12 5.93 23.76
CA TYR A 68 1.11 5.83 24.82
C TYR A 68 2.37 5.13 24.30
N VAL A 69 3.54 5.60 24.69
CA VAL A 69 4.83 4.98 24.37
C VAL A 69 5.43 4.38 25.62
N PHE A 70 5.69 3.09 25.58
CA PHE A 70 6.32 2.34 26.67
C PHE A 70 7.69 1.85 26.24
N THR A 71 8.62 1.78 27.18
CA THR A 71 9.98 1.25 27.00
C THR A 71 10.32 0.23 28.07
N PRO A 72 11.16 -0.77 27.77
CA PRO A 72 11.65 -1.68 28.78
C PRO A 72 12.66 -0.96 29.71
N SER A 73 12.62 -1.27 31.00
CA SER A 73 13.57 -0.75 31.96
C SER A 73 14.96 -1.32 31.70
N GLY A 74 15.93 -0.46 31.34
CA GLY A 74 17.34 -0.81 31.25
C GLY A 74 17.80 -1.51 29.97
N SER A 75 16.99 -1.53 28.93
CA SER A 75 17.35 -2.01 27.59
C SER A 75 16.70 -1.16 26.51
N ASN A 76 17.18 -1.30 25.27
CA ASN A 76 16.54 -0.72 24.11
C ASN A 76 15.18 -1.39 23.84
N GLY A 77 14.39 -0.74 23.02
CA GLY A 77 13.07 -1.17 22.59
C GLY A 77 11.98 -0.18 22.95
N TYR A 78 10.88 -0.25 22.24
CA TYR A 78 9.68 0.53 22.53
C TYR A 78 8.42 -0.17 22.00
N ILE A 79 7.28 0.26 22.53
CA ILE A 79 5.96 -0.13 22.02
C ILE A 79 5.02 1.07 22.10
N ILE A 80 4.33 1.36 20.99
CA ILE A 80 3.32 2.41 20.90
C ILE A 80 1.95 1.75 20.93
N VAL A 81 1.16 2.11 21.93
CA VAL A 81 -0.18 1.52 22.16
C VAL A 81 -1.23 2.59 22.01
N SER A 82 -2.30 2.29 21.26
CA SER A 82 -3.44 3.19 21.08
C SER A 82 -4.10 3.57 22.41
N ALA A 83 -4.59 4.81 22.48
CA ALA A 83 -5.46 5.27 23.55
C ALA A 83 -6.95 5.16 23.20
N GLU A 84 -7.29 4.40 22.13
CA GLU A 84 -8.64 4.19 21.63
C GLU A 84 -8.90 2.69 21.42
N ASP A 85 -9.97 2.12 22.01
CA ASP A 85 -10.23 0.69 21.91
C ASP A 85 -11.07 0.27 20.68
N ALA A 86 -11.47 1.22 19.85
CA ALA A 86 -12.04 0.95 18.53
C ALA A 86 -10.97 0.54 17.48
N VAL A 87 -9.70 0.80 17.77
CA VAL A 87 -8.59 0.50 16.86
C VAL A 87 -7.70 -0.61 17.42
N MET A 88 -6.80 -1.11 16.57
CA MET A 88 -5.82 -2.11 16.99
C MET A 88 -4.97 -1.62 18.17
N PRO A 89 -4.65 -2.49 19.14
CA PRO A 89 -3.96 -2.07 20.36
C PRO A 89 -2.56 -1.53 20.14
N VAL A 90 -1.73 -2.23 19.37
CA VAL A 90 -0.34 -1.85 19.12
C VAL A 90 -0.25 -1.18 17.76
N LEU A 91 0.31 0.01 17.74
CA LEU A 91 0.49 0.81 16.52
C LEU A 91 1.89 0.63 15.94
N ALA A 92 2.90 0.52 16.82
CA ALA A 92 4.28 0.25 16.44
C ALA A 92 5.08 -0.38 17.58
N TYR A 93 6.20 -1.04 17.27
CA TYR A 93 7.16 -1.55 18.25
C TYR A 93 8.53 -1.79 17.63
N SER A 94 9.57 -1.74 18.49
CA SER A 94 10.91 -2.22 18.19
C SER A 94 11.47 -2.96 19.40
N PHE A 95 12.25 -4.02 19.17
CA PHE A 95 12.98 -4.72 20.23
C PHE A 95 14.44 -4.30 20.32
N GLU A 96 14.94 -3.59 19.32
CA GLU A 96 16.36 -3.28 19.15
C GLU A 96 16.66 -1.80 19.30
N ASP A 97 15.80 -0.95 18.76
CA ASP A 97 16.02 0.49 18.72
C ASP A 97 15.35 1.20 19.89
N PRO A 98 15.92 2.26 20.46
CA PRO A 98 15.33 2.99 21.55
C PRO A 98 14.06 3.74 21.10
N ALA A 99 13.17 4.05 22.04
CA ALA A 99 12.05 4.93 21.76
C ALA A 99 12.55 6.31 21.31
N PRO A 100 11.95 6.89 20.27
CA PRO A 100 12.26 8.26 19.88
C PRO A 100 11.95 9.22 21.03
N SER A 101 12.75 10.27 21.16
CA SER A 101 12.45 11.37 22.10
C SER A 101 11.29 12.20 21.55
N PRO A 102 10.31 12.61 22.36
CA PRO A 102 9.22 13.48 21.89
C PRO A 102 9.72 14.84 21.37
N ASP A 103 10.93 15.27 21.76
CA ASP A 103 11.55 16.50 21.30
C ASP A 103 12.40 16.31 20.01
N ASN A 104 12.60 15.06 19.58
CA ASN A 104 13.43 14.71 18.42
C ASN A 104 12.87 13.48 17.70
N ILE A 105 11.67 13.60 17.17
CA ILE A 105 11.04 12.55 16.34
C ILE A 105 11.65 12.62 14.93
N PRO A 106 12.13 11.49 14.35
CA PRO A 106 12.48 11.44 12.94
C PRO A 106 11.35 11.96 12.07
N VAL A 107 11.65 12.87 11.14
CA VAL A 107 10.59 13.57 10.37
C VAL A 107 9.65 12.60 9.64
N PRO A 108 10.12 11.51 8.99
CA PRO A 108 9.21 10.54 8.38
C PRO A 108 8.30 9.82 9.40
N MET A 109 8.82 9.59 10.60
CA MET A 109 8.01 9.01 11.68
C MET A 109 6.98 10.02 12.22
N ALA A 110 7.29 11.32 12.19
CA ALA A 110 6.33 12.36 12.56
C ALA A 110 5.12 12.36 11.63
N ASP A 111 5.29 12.15 10.33
CA ASP A 111 4.20 12.01 9.38
C ASP A 111 3.35 10.77 9.66
N TRP A 112 3.99 9.62 9.93
CA TRP A 112 3.25 8.43 10.34
C TRP A 112 2.46 8.66 11.64
N ILE A 113 3.04 9.36 12.62
CA ILE A 113 2.35 9.76 13.86
C ILE A 113 1.15 10.65 13.55
N GLY A 114 1.30 11.64 12.66
CA GLY A 114 0.22 12.51 12.19
C GLY A 114 -0.91 11.71 11.56
N TRP A 115 -0.57 10.79 10.68
CA TRP A 115 -1.53 9.90 10.00
C TRP A 115 -2.30 9.01 11.00
N VAL A 116 -1.63 8.37 11.96
CA VAL A 116 -2.27 7.56 13.00
C VAL A 116 -3.13 8.43 13.91
N SER A 117 -2.65 9.60 14.30
CA SER A 117 -3.37 10.53 15.16
C SER A 117 -4.67 11.01 14.53
N ALA A 118 -4.62 11.40 13.25
CA ALA A 118 -5.79 11.85 12.50
C ALA A 118 -6.87 10.76 12.40
N GLN A 119 -6.48 9.50 12.22
CA GLN A 119 -7.43 8.38 12.19
C GLN A 119 -8.11 8.17 13.55
N ILE A 120 -7.35 8.18 14.65
CA ILE A 120 -7.91 8.01 16.00
C ILE A 120 -8.86 9.17 16.32
N GLU A 121 -8.49 10.41 15.97
CA GLU A 121 -9.32 11.59 16.18
C GLU A 121 -10.58 11.54 15.33
N GLY A 122 -10.48 11.20 14.05
CA GLY A 122 -11.61 11.02 13.14
C GLY A 122 -12.62 9.98 13.65
N ILE A 123 -12.14 8.86 14.21
CA ILE A 123 -12.99 7.86 14.86
C ILE A 123 -13.78 8.49 16.02
N ARG A 124 -13.13 9.28 16.87
CA ARG A 124 -13.77 9.94 18.01
C ARG A 124 -14.77 11.02 17.60
N GLU A 125 -14.47 11.77 16.56
CA GLU A 125 -15.29 12.89 16.08
C GLU A 125 -16.46 12.46 15.20
N SER A 126 -16.38 11.29 14.56
CA SER A 126 -17.39 10.81 13.61
C SER A 126 -18.81 10.73 14.19
N GLY A 127 -18.96 10.66 15.51
CA GLY A 127 -20.23 10.42 16.19
C GLY A 127 -20.83 9.03 15.89
N VAL A 128 -20.14 8.20 15.12
CA VAL A 128 -20.49 6.80 14.87
C VAL A 128 -20.08 5.99 16.09
N GLN A 129 -20.98 5.15 16.59
CA GLN A 129 -20.62 4.21 17.65
C GLN A 129 -19.84 3.06 17.03
N PHE A 130 -18.52 3.17 17.07
CA PHE A 130 -17.64 2.05 16.70
C PHE A 130 -17.71 0.98 17.78
N THR A 131 -17.80 -0.26 17.36
CA THR A 131 -17.66 -1.40 18.28
C THR A 131 -16.19 -1.49 18.70
N ALA A 132 -15.93 -1.58 19.99
CA ALA A 132 -14.56 -1.78 20.47
C ALA A 132 -13.95 -3.01 19.79
N ALA A 133 -12.68 -2.92 19.38
CA ALA A 133 -11.92 -4.04 18.80
C ALA A 133 -11.61 -5.10 19.89
N THR A 134 -12.66 -5.55 20.60
CA THR A 134 -12.58 -6.35 21.83
C THR A 134 -11.79 -7.64 21.63
N GLY A 135 -11.87 -8.26 20.45
CA GLY A 135 -11.10 -9.45 20.12
C GLY A 135 -9.59 -9.19 20.04
N GLN A 136 -9.19 -8.00 19.56
CA GLN A 136 -7.78 -7.61 19.47
C GLN A 136 -7.21 -7.18 20.84
N TRP A 137 -8.06 -6.58 21.69
CA TRP A 137 -7.69 -6.15 23.04
C TRP A 137 -7.80 -7.27 24.10
N ALA A 138 -8.35 -8.42 23.76
CA ALA A 138 -8.53 -9.54 24.70
C ALA A 138 -7.23 -10.26 25.00
N GLU A 139 -6.45 -10.58 23.97
CA GLU A 139 -5.17 -11.29 24.09
C GLU A 139 -4.18 -10.79 23.04
N ALA A 140 -2.94 -10.52 23.47
CA ALA A 140 -1.86 -10.24 22.55
C ALA A 140 -1.46 -11.53 21.81
N ARG A 141 -1.49 -11.51 20.48
CA ARG A 141 -1.06 -12.65 19.66
C ARG A 141 0.46 -12.63 19.52
N ALA A 142 1.06 -13.80 19.54
CA ALA A 142 2.44 -13.97 19.10
C ALA A 142 2.47 -13.74 17.58
N GLY A 143 3.27 -12.76 17.14
CA GLY A 143 3.56 -12.55 15.74
C GLY A 143 5.03 -12.79 15.47
N ASN A 144 5.36 -13.30 14.28
CA ASN A 144 6.72 -13.59 13.87
C ASN A 144 7.10 -12.73 12.67
N ALA A 145 8.35 -12.29 12.62
CA ALA A 145 8.89 -11.75 11.39
C ALA A 145 8.87 -12.85 10.31
N VAL A 146 8.25 -12.56 9.18
CA VAL A 146 8.21 -13.44 7.99
C VAL A 146 9.39 -13.12 7.11
N VAL A 147 9.61 -11.83 6.84
CA VAL A 147 10.73 -11.30 6.08
C VAL A 147 11.35 -10.16 6.88
N LEU A 148 12.69 -10.09 6.89
CA LEU A 148 13.45 -8.94 7.32
C LEU A 148 14.73 -8.90 6.48
N LEU A 149 14.84 -7.91 5.61
CA LEU A 149 15.98 -7.67 4.73
C LEU A 149 16.99 -6.78 5.44
N GLU A 150 18.27 -7.08 5.27
CA GLU A 150 19.33 -6.29 5.90
C GLU A 150 19.62 -5.03 5.08
N THR A 151 18.90 -3.94 5.31
CA THR A 151 19.14 -2.65 4.69
C THR A 151 20.09 -1.77 5.49
N ALA A 152 20.71 -0.79 4.83
CA ALA A 152 21.66 0.10 5.48
C ALA A 152 20.95 1.16 6.33
N LYS A 153 21.43 1.38 7.55
CA LYS A 153 20.94 2.41 8.48
C LYS A 153 21.66 3.74 8.20
N TRP A 154 21.35 4.36 7.07
CA TRP A 154 21.96 5.62 6.65
C TRP A 154 21.16 6.85 7.08
N ASN A 155 21.81 8.02 7.01
CA ASN A 155 21.26 9.31 7.42
C ASN A 155 21.48 10.37 6.33
N GLN A 156 21.06 11.61 6.55
CA GLN A 156 21.10 12.70 5.59
C GLN A 156 22.23 13.71 5.81
N GLY A 157 22.84 13.73 7.02
CA GLY A 157 23.92 14.63 7.41
C GLY A 157 25.32 14.10 7.05
N ASP A 158 26.38 14.54 7.77
CA ASP A 158 27.75 14.00 7.60
C ASP A 158 27.80 12.52 8.04
N PRO A 159 28.48 11.63 7.30
CA PRO A 159 29.30 11.85 6.09
C PRO A 159 28.50 11.83 4.77
N TYR A 160 27.21 11.61 4.79
CA TYR A 160 26.37 11.33 3.62
C TYR A 160 26.25 12.53 2.67
N ASN A 161 26.27 13.76 3.19
CA ASN A 161 26.03 15.00 2.44
C ASN A 161 27.29 15.74 1.99
N ARG A 162 28.48 15.15 2.07
CA ARG A 162 29.76 15.86 1.82
C ARG A 162 29.84 16.58 0.50
N PHE A 163 29.17 16.08 -0.52
CA PHE A 163 29.13 16.68 -1.86
C PHE A 163 27.86 17.47 -2.15
N CYS A 164 26.95 17.60 -1.19
CA CYS A 164 25.79 18.47 -1.34
C CYS A 164 26.22 19.95 -1.33
N PRO A 165 25.48 20.85 -2.01
CA PRO A 165 25.81 22.27 -2.06
C PRO A 165 25.73 22.93 -0.67
N MET A 166 26.41 24.06 -0.53
CA MET A 166 26.32 24.90 0.67
C MET A 166 25.10 25.81 0.59
N ASP A 167 24.32 25.86 1.67
CA ASP A 167 23.23 26.79 1.90
C ASP A 167 23.70 27.77 3.00
N GLY A 168 24.21 28.91 2.59
CA GLY A 168 24.89 29.84 3.47
C GLY A 168 26.15 29.22 4.12
N SER A 169 26.16 29.10 5.45
CA SER A 169 27.25 28.51 6.21
C SER A 169 27.09 27.02 6.48
N TYR A 170 25.97 26.46 6.12
CA TYR A 170 25.63 25.06 6.39
C TYR A 170 25.65 24.24 5.11
N ARG A 171 25.97 22.97 5.23
CA ARG A 171 25.85 22.04 4.10
C ARG A 171 24.41 21.54 4.04
N SER A 172 23.83 21.52 2.83
CA SER A 172 22.49 20.95 2.61
C SER A 172 22.46 19.49 3.01
N LEU A 173 21.31 19.03 3.49
CA LEU A 173 21.04 17.61 3.72
C LEU A 173 21.02 16.83 2.39
N ALA A 174 21.33 15.53 2.44
CA ALA A 174 21.27 14.67 1.25
C ALA A 174 19.82 14.48 0.72
N GLY A 175 18.83 14.55 1.60
CA GLY A 175 17.41 14.38 1.31
C GLY A 175 16.92 12.94 1.50
N CYS A 176 15.69 12.80 2.01
CA CYS A 176 15.11 11.48 2.34
C CYS A 176 14.96 10.58 1.11
N VAL A 177 14.52 11.13 -0.04
CA VAL A 177 14.33 10.34 -1.27
C VAL A 177 15.65 9.84 -1.84
N PRO A 178 16.71 10.67 -2.01
CA PRO A 178 18.03 10.17 -2.39
C PRO A 178 18.60 9.14 -1.41
N VAL A 179 18.43 9.33 -0.09
CA VAL A 179 18.87 8.36 0.93
C VAL A 179 18.13 7.05 0.78
N ALA A 180 16.80 7.07 0.66
CA ALA A 180 16.00 5.86 0.49
C ALA A 180 16.40 5.10 -0.78
N ALA A 181 16.53 5.79 -1.92
CA ALA A 181 16.99 5.16 -3.17
C ALA A 181 18.39 4.56 -3.01
N ALA A 182 19.34 5.30 -2.41
CA ALA A 182 20.72 4.83 -2.20
C ALA A 182 20.80 3.64 -1.22
N ILE A 183 19.93 3.56 -0.20
CA ILE A 183 19.81 2.40 0.69
C ILE A 183 19.43 1.14 -0.12
N VAL A 184 18.43 1.25 -1.01
CA VAL A 184 18.04 0.13 -1.90
C VAL A 184 19.19 -0.22 -2.86
N MET A 185 19.89 0.77 -3.42
CA MET A 185 21.06 0.55 -4.25
C MET A 185 22.18 -0.19 -3.48
N ARG A 186 22.40 0.19 -2.23
CA ARG A 186 23.37 -0.48 -1.33
C ARG A 186 22.96 -1.92 -1.00
N TYR A 187 21.68 -2.15 -0.77
CA TYR A 187 21.16 -3.50 -0.53
C TYR A 187 21.43 -4.43 -1.72
N HIS A 188 21.16 -3.97 -2.93
CA HIS A 188 21.44 -4.74 -4.15
C HIS A 188 22.92 -4.69 -4.56
N ARG A 189 23.74 -3.79 -4.00
CA ARG A 189 25.12 -3.49 -4.48
C ARG A 189 25.12 -3.18 -5.97
N TRP A 190 24.18 -2.37 -6.42
CA TRP A 190 23.90 -2.09 -7.82
C TRP A 190 23.67 -0.58 -8.07
N PRO A 191 24.11 -0.04 -9.23
CA PRO A 191 24.88 -0.69 -10.29
C PRO A 191 26.38 -0.77 -9.96
N GLU A 192 27.15 -1.52 -10.76
CA GLU A 192 28.61 -1.44 -10.69
C GLU A 192 29.11 -0.04 -11.08
N SER A 193 28.49 0.57 -12.11
CA SER A 193 28.74 1.93 -12.59
C SER A 193 27.43 2.55 -13.09
N GLY A 194 27.25 3.85 -12.84
CA GLY A 194 26.14 4.59 -13.45
C GLY A 194 26.34 4.79 -14.95
N LYS A 195 25.35 5.38 -15.63
CA LYS A 195 25.33 5.65 -17.07
C LYS A 195 25.11 7.13 -17.34
N GLY A 196 25.92 7.72 -18.23
CA GLY A 196 25.78 9.09 -18.69
C GLY A 196 26.15 10.14 -17.66
N SER A 197 25.48 11.26 -17.70
CA SER A 197 25.73 12.40 -16.83
C SER A 197 24.42 13.10 -16.43
N THR A 198 24.39 13.71 -15.27
CA THR A 198 23.29 14.60 -14.87
C THR A 198 23.41 15.96 -15.59
N ASN A 199 22.36 16.78 -15.53
CA ASN A 199 22.45 18.17 -15.93
C ASN A 199 22.86 19.04 -14.74
N ALA A 200 23.57 20.15 -15.00
CA ALA A 200 23.70 21.20 -14.02
C ALA A 200 22.37 21.95 -13.86
N TYR A 201 22.00 22.29 -12.62
CA TYR A 201 20.75 22.99 -12.35
C TYR A 201 20.87 23.94 -11.15
N ARG A 202 19.82 24.71 -10.92
CA ARG A 202 19.65 25.48 -9.68
C ARG A 202 18.45 24.95 -8.93
N THR A 203 18.59 24.85 -7.60
CA THR A 203 17.49 24.46 -6.72
C THR A 203 16.37 25.49 -6.75
N ASP A 204 15.12 25.02 -6.67
CA ASP A 204 13.93 25.87 -6.80
C ASP A 204 13.75 26.77 -5.57
N SER A 205 13.93 26.22 -4.36
CA SER A 205 13.67 26.92 -3.10
C SER A 205 14.75 27.94 -2.74
N LYS A 206 16.04 27.59 -2.92
CA LYS A 206 17.19 28.39 -2.46
C LYS A 206 18.06 28.93 -3.61
N GLY A 207 17.83 28.51 -4.86
CA GLY A 207 18.64 28.92 -6.01
C GLY A 207 20.10 28.43 -5.95
N LEU A 208 20.40 27.38 -5.19
CA LEU A 208 21.73 26.82 -5.07
C LEU A 208 22.19 26.20 -6.38
N SER A 209 23.44 26.41 -6.76
CA SER A 209 23.99 25.81 -7.97
C SER A 209 24.43 24.37 -7.70
N VAL A 210 23.88 23.42 -8.47
CA VAL A 210 24.29 22.03 -8.49
C VAL A 210 25.02 21.77 -9.80
N ALA A 211 26.28 21.36 -9.71
CA ALA A 211 27.09 21.07 -10.89
C ALA A 211 26.67 19.76 -11.57
N GLN A 212 26.88 19.68 -12.87
CA GLN A 212 26.79 18.44 -13.62
C GLN A 212 27.69 17.37 -12.99
N ARG A 213 27.20 16.15 -12.89
CA ARG A 213 27.96 14.99 -12.43
C ARG A 213 28.07 13.96 -13.52
N ASN A 214 29.27 13.45 -13.76
CA ASN A 214 29.49 12.25 -14.58
C ASN A 214 29.17 11.04 -13.74
N LEU A 215 28.27 10.16 -14.19
CA LEU A 215 27.86 8.95 -13.50
C LEU A 215 28.66 7.71 -13.95
N GLU A 216 29.44 7.84 -15.04
CA GLU A 216 30.24 6.73 -15.61
C GLU A 216 31.50 6.45 -14.79
N HIS A 217 31.30 6.06 -13.55
CA HIS A 217 32.35 5.61 -12.62
C HIS A 217 31.82 4.49 -11.73
N SER A 218 32.72 3.66 -11.24
CA SER A 218 32.35 2.54 -10.35
C SER A 218 32.00 3.03 -8.96
N TYR A 219 31.01 2.39 -8.35
CA TYR A 219 30.63 2.59 -6.96
C TYR A 219 31.35 1.59 -6.07
N ASP A 220 32.00 2.09 -5.02
CA ASP A 220 32.78 1.27 -4.08
C ASP A 220 31.88 0.71 -2.98
N TRP A 221 31.07 -0.30 -3.33
CA TRP A 221 30.11 -0.93 -2.43
C TRP A 221 30.77 -1.58 -1.21
N ASP A 222 32.03 -1.99 -1.29
CA ASP A 222 32.77 -2.60 -0.17
C ASP A 222 33.08 -1.56 0.92
N ASN A 223 33.28 -0.31 0.55
CA ASN A 223 33.50 0.82 1.45
C ASN A 223 32.20 1.56 1.84
N MET A 224 31.02 0.97 1.61
CA MET A 224 29.75 1.49 2.08
C MET A 224 29.20 0.59 3.20
N PRO A 225 29.57 0.79 4.48
CA PRO A 225 29.07 -0.03 5.59
C PRO A 225 27.56 0.13 5.77
N LEU A 226 26.92 -0.83 6.44
CA LEU A 226 25.51 -0.79 6.76
C LEU A 226 25.14 0.32 7.73
N ALA A 227 26.06 0.74 8.58
CA ALA A 227 25.88 1.85 9.50
C ALA A 227 27.18 2.64 9.66
N PHE A 228 27.06 3.94 9.85
CA PHE A 228 28.18 4.83 10.16
C PHE A 228 28.07 5.26 11.62
N VAL A 229 29.09 4.93 12.40
CA VAL A 229 29.23 5.40 13.78
C VAL A 229 30.19 6.57 13.79
N GLU A 230 29.79 7.68 14.38
CA GLU A 230 30.63 8.89 14.45
C GLU A 230 32.02 8.60 14.99
N GLY A 231 33.04 9.06 14.27
CA GLY A 231 34.44 8.84 14.61
C GLY A 231 34.99 7.42 14.40
N MET A 232 34.19 6.49 13.83
CA MET A 232 34.60 5.09 13.62
C MET A 232 34.60 4.68 12.13
N TYR A 233 34.46 5.60 11.19
CA TYR A 233 34.56 5.33 9.75
C TYR A 233 35.79 6.00 9.12
N SER A 234 36.28 5.40 8.02
CA SER A 234 37.42 5.93 7.29
C SER A 234 37.01 7.01 6.30
N GLU A 235 37.98 7.76 5.77
CA GLU A 235 37.74 8.76 4.73
C GLU A 235 37.26 8.09 3.44
N GLU A 236 37.78 6.90 3.09
CA GLU A 236 37.33 6.14 1.93
C GLU A 236 35.85 5.74 2.05
N GLN A 237 35.41 5.31 3.23
CA GLN A 237 34.01 4.98 3.50
C GLN A 237 33.11 6.22 3.38
N ALA A 238 33.55 7.34 3.92
CA ALA A 238 32.81 8.59 3.84
C ALA A 238 32.69 9.10 2.37
N LEU A 239 33.78 8.99 1.59
CA LEU A 239 33.77 9.35 0.17
C LEU A 239 32.87 8.41 -0.64
N ALA A 240 32.90 7.11 -0.38
CA ALA A 240 32.07 6.14 -1.09
C ALA A 240 30.58 6.45 -0.93
N VAL A 241 30.09 6.62 0.33
CA VAL A 241 28.68 6.88 0.59
C VAL A 241 28.24 8.27 0.10
N SER A 242 29.07 9.29 0.29
CA SER A 242 28.72 10.65 -0.17
C SER A 242 28.73 10.79 -1.69
N THR A 243 29.50 9.97 -2.40
CA THR A 243 29.50 9.93 -3.86
C THR A 243 28.16 9.42 -4.41
N ILE A 244 27.71 8.24 -3.97
CA ILE A 244 26.44 7.70 -4.45
C ILE A 244 25.25 8.61 -4.11
N LEU A 245 25.22 9.20 -2.91
CA LEU A 245 24.15 10.11 -2.52
C LEU A 245 24.14 11.40 -3.33
N ALA A 246 25.30 11.96 -3.64
CA ALA A 246 25.39 13.15 -4.48
C ALA A 246 24.99 12.85 -5.94
N ASP A 247 25.33 11.67 -6.46
CA ASP A 247 24.95 11.23 -7.81
C ASP A 247 23.44 11.03 -7.92
N VAL A 248 22.84 10.31 -6.96
CA VAL A 248 21.39 10.09 -6.92
C VAL A 248 20.65 11.42 -6.74
N GLY A 249 21.09 12.26 -5.78
CA GLY A 249 20.47 13.55 -5.53
C GLY A 249 20.54 14.50 -6.74
N ALA A 250 21.68 14.56 -7.43
CA ALA A 250 21.82 15.36 -8.64
C ALA A 250 20.99 14.78 -9.81
N ALA A 251 20.92 13.46 -9.95
CA ALA A 251 20.12 12.79 -10.97
C ALA A 251 18.62 13.01 -10.76
N PHE A 252 18.15 13.03 -9.51
CA PHE A 252 16.76 13.34 -9.15
C PHE A 252 16.45 14.84 -9.13
N GLN A 253 17.45 15.69 -9.40
CA GLN A 253 17.32 17.15 -9.33
C GLN A 253 16.83 17.62 -7.95
N ALA A 254 17.46 17.09 -6.88
CA ALA A 254 17.07 17.40 -5.52
C ALA A 254 17.10 18.91 -5.23
N ASP A 255 16.05 19.41 -4.59
CA ASP A 255 15.92 20.79 -4.15
C ASP A 255 16.63 20.97 -2.80
N TYR A 256 17.95 21.06 -2.86
CA TYR A 256 18.84 21.07 -1.71
C TYR A 256 18.65 22.28 -0.82
N ALA A 257 18.58 22.06 0.51
CA ALA A 257 18.62 23.08 1.54
C ALA A 257 19.23 22.53 2.85
N ALA A 258 19.70 23.42 3.73
CA ALA A 258 20.32 23.02 5.01
C ALA A 258 19.31 22.40 5.99
N GLU A 259 18.06 22.82 5.94
CA GLU A 259 17.03 22.38 6.88
C GLU A 259 16.26 21.16 6.37
N ALA A 260 15.94 21.12 5.06
CA ALA A 260 15.23 20.03 4.43
C ALA A 260 15.49 20.02 2.91
N THR A 261 15.89 18.90 2.35
CA THR A 261 16.11 18.71 0.91
C THR A 261 14.96 17.90 0.33
N GLY A 262 14.23 18.49 -0.62
CA GLY A 262 13.13 17.87 -1.34
C GLY A 262 13.59 17.15 -2.60
N ALA A 263 12.98 16.00 -2.91
CA ALA A 263 13.16 15.32 -4.19
C ALA A 263 11.96 14.41 -4.48
N ALA A 264 11.68 14.16 -5.75
CA ALA A 264 10.78 13.10 -6.16
C ALA A 264 11.57 11.83 -6.51
N LEU A 265 11.06 10.67 -6.17
CA LEU A 265 11.59 9.42 -6.70
C LEU A 265 11.35 9.39 -8.22
N ARG A 266 12.37 9.01 -8.96
CA ARG A 266 12.39 9.08 -10.44
C ARG A 266 12.65 7.68 -11.03
N PRO A 267 11.60 6.85 -11.24
CA PRO A 267 11.76 5.54 -11.88
C PRO A 267 12.47 5.60 -13.23
N ASP A 268 12.16 6.59 -14.05
CA ASP A 268 12.82 6.84 -15.32
C ASP A 268 14.34 7.05 -15.19
N VAL A 269 14.77 7.80 -14.18
CA VAL A 269 16.18 8.04 -13.87
C VAL A 269 16.85 6.78 -13.31
N MET A 270 16.17 6.05 -12.42
CA MET A 270 16.68 4.78 -11.90
C MET A 270 16.91 3.77 -13.03
N TYR A 271 16.02 3.71 -13.99
CA TYR A 271 16.20 2.89 -15.19
C TYR A 271 17.35 3.41 -16.06
N ALA A 272 17.27 4.66 -16.50
CA ALA A 272 18.16 5.22 -17.52
C ALA A 272 19.60 5.37 -17.02
N ASN A 273 19.79 5.85 -15.79
CA ASN A 273 21.11 6.20 -15.26
C ASN A 273 21.71 5.11 -14.36
N PHE A 274 20.87 4.31 -13.70
CA PHE A 274 21.35 3.30 -12.73
C PHE A 274 20.99 1.86 -13.12
N GLY A 275 20.40 1.63 -14.30
CA GLY A 275 20.18 0.29 -14.84
C GLY A 275 19.21 -0.57 -14.01
N TYR A 276 18.22 0.06 -13.39
CA TYR A 276 17.15 -0.65 -12.70
C TYR A 276 16.11 -1.20 -13.68
N ASN A 277 15.22 -2.06 -13.19
CA ASN A 277 14.22 -2.72 -14.02
C ASN A 277 13.27 -1.70 -14.70
N PRO A 278 13.08 -1.77 -16.02
CA PRO A 278 12.19 -0.86 -16.74
C PRO A 278 10.71 -1.01 -16.34
N SER A 279 10.28 -2.14 -15.80
CA SER A 279 8.90 -2.35 -15.31
C SER A 279 8.63 -1.73 -13.93
N MET A 280 9.64 -1.11 -13.32
CA MET A 280 9.50 -0.40 -12.05
C MET A 280 8.43 0.68 -12.13
N CYS A 281 7.59 0.80 -11.09
CA CYS A 281 6.49 1.74 -11.07
C CYS A 281 6.28 2.36 -9.68
N GLN A 282 5.79 3.59 -9.67
CA GLN A 282 5.35 4.28 -8.46
C GLN A 282 3.83 4.36 -8.46
N ILE A 283 3.19 3.84 -7.41
CA ILE A 283 1.74 3.67 -7.34
C ILE A 283 1.19 4.39 -6.11
N PRO A 284 0.10 5.18 -6.25
CA PRO A 284 -0.59 5.80 -5.12
C PRO A 284 -1.47 4.79 -4.39
N ARG A 285 -1.45 4.81 -3.07
CA ARG A 285 -2.23 3.91 -2.20
C ARG A 285 -3.73 4.13 -2.28
N GLU A 286 -4.17 5.37 -2.44
CA GLU A 286 -5.59 5.78 -2.34
C GLU A 286 -6.54 5.04 -3.29
N ASN A 287 -5.99 4.47 -4.36
CA ASN A 287 -6.76 3.74 -5.37
C ASN A 287 -6.97 2.26 -5.03
N TYR A 288 -6.42 1.77 -3.90
CA TYR A 288 -6.39 0.35 -3.55
C TYR A 288 -7.06 0.09 -2.21
N ASP A 289 -7.69 -1.08 -2.09
CA ASP A 289 -8.12 -1.58 -0.79
C ASP A 289 -6.91 -1.97 0.06
N ASP A 290 -6.97 -1.77 1.37
CA ASP A 290 -5.87 -2.09 2.30
C ASP A 290 -5.32 -3.50 2.10
N LYS A 291 -6.22 -4.49 1.98
CA LYS A 291 -5.82 -5.87 1.79
C LYS A 291 -4.98 -6.10 0.51
N VAL A 292 -5.38 -5.44 -0.58
CA VAL A 292 -4.66 -5.50 -1.86
C VAL A 292 -3.32 -4.79 -1.71
N TRP A 293 -3.32 -3.59 -1.14
CA TRP A 293 -2.12 -2.78 -0.91
C TRP A 293 -1.06 -3.52 -0.09
N LEU A 294 -1.45 -4.05 1.08
CA LEU A 294 -0.54 -4.79 1.95
C LEU A 294 -0.04 -6.08 1.28
N SER A 295 -0.88 -6.74 0.47
CA SER A 295 -0.46 -7.91 -0.31
C SER A 295 0.59 -7.57 -1.37
N MET A 296 0.46 -6.41 -2.04
CA MET A 296 1.46 -5.93 -3.00
C MET A 296 2.80 -5.64 -2.32
N LEU A 297 2.78 -4.94 -1.18
CA LEU A 297 4.00 -4.66 -0.39
C LEU A 297 4.70 -5.95 0.07
N ARG A 298 3.93 -6.94 0.57
CA ARG A 298 4.49 -8.25 0.94
C ARG A 298 5.10 -8.97 -0.25
N GLY A 299 4.47 -8.89 -1.43
CA GLY A 299 4.99 -9.50 -2.65
C GLY A 299 6.37 -8.99 -3.06
N GLU A 300 6.65 -7.69 -2.89
CA GLU A 300 7.99 -7.13 -3.10
C GLU A 300 9.00 -7.65 -2.08
N LEU A 301 8.64 -7.65 -0.80
CA LEU A 301 9.52 -8.11 0.27
C LEU A 301 9.82 -9.61 0.16
N ASP A 302 8.84 -10.43 -0.20
CA ASP A 302 9.01 -11.87 -0.50
C ASP A 302 9.97 -12.09 -1.70
N ALA A 303 9.96 -11.16 -2.65
CA ALA A 303 10.88 -11.16 -3.78
C ALA A 303 12.27 -10.56 -3.44
N SER A 304 12.55 -10.28 -2.15
CA SER A 304 13.78 -9.63 -1.68
C SER A 304 14.01 -8.23 -2.29
N CYS A 305 12.93 -7.49 -2.50
CA CYS A 305 12.96 -6.11 -2.98
C CYS A 305 12.51 -5.18 -1.85
N PRO A 306 13.43 -4.41 -1.21
CA PRO A 306 13.03 -3.35 -0.30
C PRO A 306 12.20 -2.30 -1.02
N VAL A 307 11.14 -1.80 -0.39
CA VAL A 307 10.21 -0.86 -1.00
C VAL A 307 10.50 0.56 -0.54
N VAL A 308 10.73 1.48 -1.49
CA VAL A 308 10.70 2.91 -1.17
C VAL A 308 9.25 3.32 -1.02
N TYR A 309 8.88 3.72 0.18
CA TYR A 309 7.56 4.19 0.53
C TYR A 309 7.60 5.70 0.80
N CYS A 310 6.64 6.43 0.27
CA CYS A 310 6.51 7.86 0.46
C CYS A 310 5.16 8.17 1.10
N GLY A 311 5.15 9.01 2.12
CA GLY A 311 3.97 9.61 2.69
C GLY A 311 4.08 11.13 2.54
N TYR A 312 2.94 11.79 2.35
CA TYR A 312 2.88 13.24 2.26
C TYR A 312 1.84 13.76 3.24
N ASP A 313 2.21 14.75 4.05
CA ASP A 313 1.22 15.62 4.68
C ASP A 313 0.84 16.77 3.74
N ALA A 314 0.12 17.77 4.24
CA ALA A 314 -0.31 18.90 3.42
C ALA A 314 0.84 19.79 2.92
N GLU A 315 2.04 19.70 3.49
CA GLU A 315 3.16 20.62 3.28
C GLU A 315 4.46 19.92 2.87
N ILE A 316 4.75 18.72 3.41
CA ILE A 316 6.05 18.05 3.25
C ILE A 316 5.83 16.55 2.98
N GLY A 317 6.58 16.01 2.01
CA GLY A 317 6.60 14.58 1.73
C GLY A 317 7.87 13.93 2.24
N HIS A 318 7.79 12.71 2.75
CA HIS A 318 8.93 11.95 3.23
C HIS A 318 8.99 10.55 2.61
N ALA A 319 10.22 10.11 2.34
CA ALA A 319 10.51 8.77 1.85
C ALA A 319 11.24 7.97 2.93
N PHE A 320 10.89 6.69 3.05
CA PHE A 320 11.50 5.72 3.93
C PHE A 320 11.48 4.33 3.27
N ILE A 321 12.09 3.34 3.91
CA ILE A 321 12.17 1.99 3.37
C ILE A 321 11.28 1.05 4.17
N LEU A 322 10.52 0.21 3.46
CA LEU A 322 9.97 -1.01 4.02
C LEU A 322 10.92 -2.14 3.64
N ASP A 323 11.44 -2.83 4.63
CA ASP A 323 12.43 -3.90 4.44
C ASP A 323 12.06 -5.20 5.17
N GLY A 324 10.87 -5.28 5.75
CA GLY A 324 10.38 -6.48 6.38
C GLY A 324 8.90 -6.42 6.75
N TYR A 325 8.34 -7.57 7.14
CA TYR A 325 6.98 -7.65 7.66
C TYR A 325 6.80 -8.86 8.58
N THR A 326 5.72 -8.84 9.36
CA THR A 326 5.29 -9.92 10.25
C THR A 326 4.03 -10.61 9.74
N ASP A 327 3.74 -11.80 10.27
CA ASP A 327 2.55 -12.61 9.93
C ASP A 327 1.22 -11.96 10.38
N ASP A 328 1.28 -10.89 11.16
CA ASP A 328 0.14 -10.09 11.60
C ASP A 328 0.16 -8.63 11.11
N ASP A 329 0.75 -8.41 9.93
CA ASP A 329 0.67 -7.18 9.13
C ASP A 329 1.36 -5.94 9.71
N TYR A 330 2.37 -6.10 10.57
CA TYR A 330 3.32 -5.01 10.84
C TYR A 330 4.44 -5.04 9.81
N PHE A 331 4.80 -3.86 9.30
CA PHE A 331 5.92 -3.69 8.38
C PHE A 331 7.11 -3.10 9.10
N HIS A 332 8.30 -3.66 8.87
CA HIS A 332 9.53 -3.07 9.36
C HIS A 332 9.89 -1.85 8.51
N VAL A 333 10.13 -0.74 9.19
CA VAL A 333 10.42 0.56 8.60
C VAL A 333 11.82 0.97 8.99
N ASN A 334 12.64 1.27 7.98
CA ASN A 334 13.89 1.99 8.10
C ASN A 334 13.66 3.44 7.67
N TRP A 335 13.69 4.35 8.61
CA TRP A 335 13.36 5.76 8.40
C TRP A 335 14.40 6.54 7.60
N GLY A 336 15.61 5.99 7.37
CA GLY A 336 16.71 6.71 6.76
C GLY A 336 17.33 7.78 7.68
N TRP A 337 17.29 7.53 9.00
CA TRP A 337 17.80 8.42 10.06
C TRP A 337 18.86 7.74 10.94
N GLY A 338 19.73 6.96 10.32
CA GLY A 338 20.82 6.29 11.03
C GLY A 338 20.39 5.10 11.89
N GLY A 339 19.18 4.58 11.67
CA GLY A 339 18.57 3.53 12.48
C GLY A 339 17.78 4.07 13.69
N GLU A 340 17.65 5.38 13.83
CA GLU A 340 16.89 5.97 14.93
C GLU A 340 15.40 5.69 14.75
N ALA A 341 14.80 5.05 15.75
CA ALA A 341 13.39 4.68 15.82
C ALA A 341 12.93 3.68 14.74
N ASP A 342 13.82 2.98 14.07
CA ASP A 342 13.45 1.87 13.19
C ASP A 342 12.65 0.82 13.96
N GLY A 343 11.75 0.12 13.30
CA GLY A 343 10.90 -0.87 13.95
C GLY A 343 9.74 -1.32 13.09
N TYR A 344 8.78 -1.96 13.73
CA TYR A 344 7.58 -2.49 13.10
C TYR A 344 6.40 -1.55 13.32
N PHE A 345 5.76 -1.14 12.23
CA PHE A 345 4.68 -0.15 12.20
C PHE A 345 3.46 -0.71 11.48
N THR A 346 2.27 -0.34 11.93
CA THR A 346 1.07 -0.59 11.13
C THR A 346 1.04 0.36 9.94
N LEU A 347 0.70 -0.20 8.78
CA LEU A 347 0.34 0.56 7.57
C LEU A 347 -1.13 0.35 7.20
N SER A 348 -1.86 -0.46 7.97
CA SER A 348 -3.30 -0.63 7.79
C SER A 348 -4.06 0.60 8.22
N THR A 349 -5.18 0.89 7.57
CA THR A 349 -6.13 1.87 8.10
C THR A 349 -6.63 1.41 9.47
N LEU A 350 -6.69 2.33 10.41
CA LEU A 350 -7.18 2.02 11.76
C LEU A 350 -8.70 1.99 11.84
N THR A 351 -9.38 2.51 10.81
CA THR A 351 -10.84 2.52 10.74
C THR A 351 -11.36 1.13 10.38
N PRO A 352 -12.33 0.58 11.11
CA PRO A 352 -12.90 -0.74 10.80
C PRO A 352 -13.79 -0.74 9.55
N TYR A 353 -13.92 0.38 8.82
CA TYR A 353 -14.76 0.54 7.64
C TYR A 353 -14.00 1.18 6.49
N ASP A 354 -14.19 0.63 5.29
CA ASP A 354 -13.88 1.27 4.01
C ASP A 354 -14.87 2.41 3.73
N ASP A 355 -14.96 3.40 4.60
CA ASP A 355 -15.78 4.59 4.34
C ASP A 355 -14.96 5.60 3.54
N PRO A 356 -15.32 5.88 2.28
CA PRO A 356 -14.62 6.86 1.45
C PRO A 356 -14.56 8.25 2.05
N GLY A 357 -15.47 8.58 2.99
CA GLY A 357 -15.49 9.86 3.70
C GLY A 357 -14.42 9.99 4.78
N TYR A 358 -13.78 8.89 5.18
CA TYR A 358 -12.72 8.81 6.20
C TYR A 358 -11.46 8.12 5.69
N SER A 359 -11.23 8.13 4.39
CA SER A 359 -10.01 7.55 3.80
C SER A 359 -8.81 8.43 4.11
N PHE A 360 -8.01 8.02 5.09
CA PHE A 360 -6.71 8.61 5.41
C PHE A 360 -5.58 8.03 4.55
N ASN A 361 -5.89 7.45 3.39
CA ASN A 361 -4.94 6.78 2.49
C ASN A 361 -4.41 7.71 1.40
N SER A 362 -4.86 8.97 1.35
CA SER A 362 -4.40 9.96 0.40
C SER A 362 -2.93 10.32 0.64
N ASN A 363 -2.23 10.64 -0.46
CA ASN A 363 -0.84 11.07 -0.43
C ASN A 363 0.19 10.01 0.01
N HIS A 364 -0.13 8.72 -0.03
CA HIS A 364 0.82 7.64 0.16
C HIS A 364 1.17 7.01 -1.19
N PHE A 365 2.45 6.73 -1.41
CA PHE A 365 2.98 6.09 -2.62
C PHE A 365 3.99 5.02 -2.24
N ALA A 366 4.07 3.99 -3.07
CA ALA A 366 5.14 3.00 -2.98
C ALA A 366 5.76 2.75 -4.35
N CYS A 367 7.06 2.50 -4.39
CA CYS A 367 7.77 2.10 -5.59
C CYS A 367 7.90 0.58 -5.63
N PHE A 368 7.31 -0.04 -6.63
CA PHE A 368 7.32 -1.47 -6.88
C PHE A 368 8.32 -1.82 -7.97
N GLY A 369 8.91 -3.01 -7.91
CA GLY A 369 9.86 -3.49 -8.90
C GLY A 369 11.22 -2.80 -8.86
N LEU A 370 11.60 -2.18 -7.73
CA LEU A 370 12.87 -1.48 -7.55
C LEU A 370 14.02 -2.49 -7.35
N LYS A 371 14.36 -3.19 -8.41
CA LYS A 371 15.41 -4.22 -8.46
C LYS A 371 16.33 -4.00 -9.66
N PRO A 372 17.58 -4.51 -9.62
CA PRO A 372 18.48 -4.46 -10.77
C PRO A 372 17.81 -4.96 -12.05
N GLY A 373 18.03 -4.25 -13.17
CA GLY A 373 17.61 -4.68 -14.49
C GLY A 373 18.66 -5.60 -15.11
N ALA A 374 18.22 -6.61 -15.87
CA ALA A 374 19.13 -7.34 -16.75
C ALA A 374 19.38 -6.50 -18.02
N ASP A 375 20.50 -6.73 -18.71
CA ASP A 375 20.82 -6.00 -19.95
C ASP A 375 19.78 -6.23 -21.07
N ASP A 376 19.06 -7.34 -21.00
CA ASP A 376 17.98 -7.75 -21.91
C ASP A 376 16.59 -7.65 -21.27
N ALA A 377 16.46 -6.91 -20.15
CA ALA A 377 15.19 -6.79 -19.44
C ALA A 377 14.12 -6.22 -20.37
N THR A 378 13.06 -7.00 -20.56
CA THR A 378 11.88 -6.57 -21.28
C THR A 378 10.92 -5.87 -20.33
N VAL A 379 10.17 -4.90 -20.84
CA VAL A 379 9.11 -4.26 -20.05
C VAL A 379 7.93 -5.21 -19.99
N GLU A 380 7.61 -5.64 -18.80
CA GLU A 380 6.42 -6.40 -18.52
C GLU A 380 5.27 -5.46 -18.16
N ASP A 381 4.06 -5.83 -18.58
CA ASP A 381 2.84 -5.12 -18.20
C ASP A 381 2.85 -3.60 -18.50
N TRP A 382 3.39 -3.18 -19.66
CA TRP A 382 3.45 -1.78 -20.07
C TRP A 382 2.13 -1.03 -19.94
N MET A 383 1.04 -1.70 -20.32
CA MET A 383 -0.29 -1.12 -20.32
C MET A 383 -1.19 -1.85 -19.34
N LYS A 384 -1.83 -1.09 -18.50
CA LYS A 384 -2.86 -1.56 -17.58
C LYS A 384 -4.14 -0.74 -17.78
N PHE A 385 -5.28 -1.30 -17.37
CA PHE A 385 -6.45 -0.50 -17.09
C PHE A 385 -6.33 0.12 -15.69
N ARG A 386 -6.71 1.39 -15.57
CA ARG A 386 -6.99 2.06 -14.31
C ARG A 386 -8.50 2.25 -14.14
N ALA A 387 -8.98 2.44 -12.93
CA ALA A 387 -10.39 2.68 -12.68
C ALA A 387 -10.93 3.93 -13.43
N PRO A 388 -12.14 3.87 -14.01
CA PRO A 388 -13.10 2.75 -13.99
C PRO A 388 -12.80 1.64 -15.02
N GLY A 389 -11.74 1.73 -15.83
CA GLY A 389 -11.40 0.73 -16.84
C GLY A 389 -12.22 0.87 -18.13
N MET A 390 -12.98 -0.15 -18.49
CA MET A 390 -13.85 -0.17 -19.67
C MET A 390 -15.28 0.21 -19.31
N VAL A 391 -15.83 1.21 -20.00
CA VAL A 391 -17.25 1.58 -19.92
C VAL A 391 -17.91 1.31 -21.27
N VAL A 392 -18.83 0.35 -21.31
CA VAL A 392 -19.49 -0.10 -22.55
C VAL A 392 -20.89 0.49 -22.66
N SER A 393 -21.30 0.89 -23.86
CA SER A 393 -22.61 1.52 -24.11
C SER A 393 -23.80 0.56 -24.10
N ALA A 394 -23.56 -0.75 -24.20
CA ALA A 394 -24.58 -1.78 -24.33
C ALA A 394 -24.59 -2.73 -23.13
N GLY A 395 -25.77 -3.01 -22.57
CA GLY A 395 -25.95 -4.04 -21.55
C GLY A 395 -25.87 -5.47 -22.09
N THR A 396 -26.27 -5.66 -23.37
CA THR A 396 -26.17 -6.93 -24.09
C THR A 396 -25.51 -6.67 -25.44
N ILE A 397 -24.55 -7.49 -25.80
CA ILE A 397 -23.86 -7.41 -27.09
C ILE A 397 -24.35 -8.52 -27.99
N GLU A 398 -24.89 -8.13 -29.14
CA GLU A 398 -25.45 -9.05 -30.13
C GLU A 398 -24.52 -9.17 -31.35
N LYS A 399 -24.50 -10.37 -31.96
CA LYS A 399 -23.81 -10.61 -33.21
C LYS A 399 -24.27 -9.64 -34.30
N ASN A 400 -23.33 -9.08 -35.05
CA ASN A 400 -23.53 -8.10 -36.14
C ASN A 400 -24.09 -6.74 -35.68
N SER A 401 -24.12 -6.46 -34.36
CA SER A 401 -24.47 -5.16 -33.84
C SER A 401 -23.21 -4.37 -33.48
N SER A 402 -23.23 -3.08 -33.79
CA SER A 402 -22.15 -2.17 -33.37
C SER A 402 -22.48 -1.56 -32.02
N PHE A 403 -21.47 -1.44 -31.18
CA PHE A 403 -21.54 -0.80 -29.88
C PHE A 403 -20.33 0.09 -29.66
N LEU A 404 -20.31 0.85 -28.56
CA LEU A 404 -19.23 1.73 -28.21
C LEU A 404 -18.62 1.32 -26.87
N PHE A 405 -17.31 1.34 -26.80
CA PHE A 405 -16.65 1.61 -25.54
C PHE A 405 -16.75 3.11 -25.32
N ASN A 406 -17.63 3.54 -24.42
CA ASN A 406 -17.84 4.96 -24.13
C ASN A 406 -16.57 5.58 -23.57
N GLU A 407 -15.87 4.82 -22.74
CA GLU A 407 -14.60 5.20 -22.15
C GLU A 407 -13.67 3.98 -22.01
N LEU A 408 -12.40 4.21 -22.27
CA LEU A 408 -11.30 3.28 -21.98
C LEU A 408 -10.22 4.06 -21.25
N HIS A 409 -9.86 3.61 -20.05
CA HIS A 409 -8.87 4.28 -19.20
C HIS A 409 -7.61 3.45 -19.10
N PHE A 410 -6.59 3.79 -19.87
CA PHE A 410 -5.29 3.12 -19.86
C PHE A 410 -4.26 3.91 -19.05
N ILE A 411 -3.32 3.21 -18.44
CA ILE A 411 -2.19 3.80 -17.72
C ILE A 411 -0.91 3.04 -18.04
N ASN A 412 0.20 3.78 -18.15
CA ASN A 412 1.55 3.25 -18.19
C ASN A 412 2.27 3.61 -16.89
N ASN A 413 2.34 2.68 -15.97
CA ASN A 413 3.03 2.87 -14.68
C ASN A 413 4.53 2.61 -14.77
N THR A 414 5.05 2.04 -15.86
CA THR A 414 6.46 1.63 -15.99
C THR A 414 7.40 2.83 -16.09
N ALA A 415 8.69 2.59 -15.97
CA ALA A 415 9.73 3.63 -16.06
C ALA A 415 9.98 4.14 -17.49
N VAL A 416 9.39 3.51 -18.51
CA VAL A 416 9.68 3.78 -19.91
C VAL A 416 8.43 4.09 -20.72
N ASP A 417 8.61 4.87 -21.79
CA ASP A 417 7.53 5.21 -22.70
C ASP A 417 7.08 4.00 -23.52
N PHE A 418 5.78 3.84 -23.65
CA PHE A 418 5.17 2.87 -24.56
C PHE A 418 5.00 3.48 -25.95
N SER A 419 5.43 2.74 -26.99
CA SER A 419 5.05 2.99 -28.38
C SER A 419 4.56 1.68 -28.99
N GLY A 420 3.37 1.70 -29.59
CA GLY A 420 2.76 0.49 -30.13
C GLY A 420 1.31 0.64 -30.48
N SER A 421 0.61 -0.48 -30.48
CA SER A 421 -0.79 -0.58 -30.89
C SER A 421 -1.65 -1.18 -29.81
N LEU A 422 -2.91 -0.73 -29.75
CA LEU A 422 -3.93 -1.29 -28.88
C LEU A 422 -5.10 -1.81 -29.75
N ARG A 423 -5.75 -2.88 -29.30
CA ARG A 423 -6.91 -3.46 -30.00
C ARG A 423 -7.83 -4.21 -29.05
N GLY A 424 -9.14 -4.01 -29.21
CA GLY A 424 -10.17 -4.76 -28.51
C GLY A 424 -10.51 -6.05 -29.24
N ALA A 425 -10.75 -7.11 -28.49
CA ALA A 425 -11.09 -8.44 -28.98
C ALA A 425 -12.28 -9.03 -28.23
N LEU A 426 -13.02 -9.91 -28.93
CA LEU A 426 -13.81 -10.95 -28.31
C LEU A 426 -12.90 -12.13 -28.05
N THR A 427 -12.87 -12.61 -26.82
CA THR A 427 -12.11 -13.79 -26.41
C THR A 427 -13.05 -14.86 -25.90
N ASP A 428 -12.63 -16.12 -25.98
CA ASP A 428 -13.30 -17.23 -25.32
C ASP A 428 -13.05 -17.21 -23.79
N ARG A 429 -13.63 -18.19 -23.09
CA ARG A 429 -13.45 -18.39 -21.62
C ARG A 429 -11.97 -18.54 -21.22
N ASP A 430 -11.17 -19.17 -22.06
CA ASP A 430 -9.75 -19.45 -21.79
C ASP A 430 -8.83 -18.26 -22.14
N GLY A 431 -9.39 -17.20 -22.74
CA GLY A 431 -8.68 -15.98 -23.11
C GLY A 431 -8.15 -15.96 -24.53
N ASN A 432 -8.45 -16.99 -25.35
CA ASN A 432 -8.06 -17.00 -26.74
C ASN A 432 -8.88 -16.02 -27.57
N VAL A 433 -8.23 -15.28 -28.46
CA VAL A 433 -8.90 -14.30 -29.33
C VAL A 433 -9.77 -15.04 -30.37
N LYS A 434 -11.09 -14.86 -30.31
CA LYS A 434 -12.05 -15.32 -31.34
C LYS A 434 -12.15 -14.33 -32.48
N GLU A 435 -12.14 -13.03 -32.16
CA GLU A 435 -12.25 -11.96 -33.14
C GLU A 435 -11.65 -10.65 -32.63
N TRP A 436 -10.97 -9.91 -33.50
CA TRP A 436 -10.57 -8.54 -33.24
C TRP A 436 -11.75 -7.59 -33.58
N ILE A 437 -12.36 -6.99 -32.59
CA ILE A 437 -13.63 -6.25 -32.70
C ILE A 437 -13.47 -4.75 -32.87
N THR A 438 -12.28 -4.21 -32.65
CA THR A 438 -11.96 -2.80 -32.92
C THR A 438 -10.95 -2.67 -34.05
N ARG A 439 -10.85 -1.48 -34.64
CA ARG A 439 -9.67 -1.14 -35.46
C ARG A 439 -8.41 -1.15 -34.59
N ARG A 440 -7.26 -1.30 -35.20
CA ARG A 440 -5.96 -1.09 -34.58
C ARG A 440 -5.81 0.42 -34.25
N LEU A 441 -5.33 0.72 -33.07
CA LEU A 441 -5.14 2.06 -32.54
C LEU A 441 -3.66 2.20 -32.18
N ASP A 442 -2.90 2.87 -33.05
CA ASP A 442 -1.49 3.15 -32.78
C ASP A 442 -1.38 4.31 -31.79
N TYR A 443 -0.54 4.17 -30.77
CA TYR A 443 -0.45 5.13 -29.67
C TYR A 443 0.92 5.13 -28.99
N GLU A 444 1.29 6.32 -28.52
CA GLU A 444 2.43 6.53 -27.63
C GLU A 444 1.93 6.99 -26.27
N LEU A 445 2.37 6.37 -25.20
CA LEU A 445 2.00 6.73 -23.83
C LEU A 445 3.25 6.81 -22.97
N PRO A 446 3.60 8.01 -22.45
CA PRO A 446 4.75 8.17 -21.58
C PRO A 446 4.67 7.25 -20.35
N GLY A 447 5.84 6.84 -19.85
CA GLY A 447 5.99 6.12 -18.59
C GLY A 447 5.76 7.02 -17.37
N GLY A 448 5.91 6.46 -16.18
CA GLY A 448 5.83 7.22 -14.93
C GLY A 448 4.40 7.52 -14.47
N GLY A 449 3.43 6.67 -14.80
CA GLY A 449 2.05 6.81 -14.34
C GLY A 449 1.18 7.72 -15.23
N TYR A 450 1.64 8.06 -16.42
CA TYR A 450 0.79 8.77 -17.38
C TYR A 450 -0.37 7.89 -17.82
N TRP A 451 -1.54 8.49 -17.92
CA TRP A 451 -2.77 7.81 -18.31
C TRP A 451 -3.54 8.57 -19.39
N VAL A 452 -4.37 7.83 -20.10
CA VAL A 452 -5.21 8.35 -21.16
C VAL A 452 -6.63 7.83 -21.05
N LYS A 453 -7.58 8.69 -21.37
CA LYS A 453 -9.00 8.36 -21.54
C LYS A 453 -9.34 8.43 -23.02
N TRP A 454 -9.77 7.30 -23.59
CA TRP A 454 -10.29 7.26 -24.95
C TRP A 454 -11.81 7.17 -24.95
N PRO A 455 -12.49 8.16 -25.51
CA PRO A 455 -13.94 8.14 -25.66
C PRO A 455 -14.39 7.47 -26.95
N ASN A 456 -15.54 6.84 -26.92
CA ASN A 456 -16.33 6.41 -28.09
C ASN A 456 -15.58 5.52 -29.09
N VAL A 457 -14.89 4.50 -28.60
CA VAL A 457 -14.24 3.50 -29.47
C VAL A 457 -15.29 2.52 -30.00
N SER A 458 -15.50 2.51 -31.32
CA SER A 458 -16.49 1.62 -31.96
C SER A 458 -15.99 0.18 -32.06
N ALA A 459 -16.86 -0.75 -31.77
CA ALA A 459 -16.64 -2.20 -31.88
C ALA A 459 -17.84 -2.91 -32.55
N THR A 460 -17.56 -4.04 -33.18
CA THR A 460 -18.56 -4.92 -33.75
C THR A 460 -18.12 -6.36 -33.62
N VAL A 461 -19.02 -7.24 -33.16
CA VAL A 461 -18.80 -8.68 -33.09
C VAL A 461 -19.49 -9.32 -34.26
N THR A 462 -18.78 -10.09 -35.11
CA THR A 462 -19.34 -10.75 -36.30
C THR A 462 -19.40 -12.27 -36.21
N VAL A 463 -18.67 -12.85 -35.26
CA VAL A 463 -18.69 -14.29 -34.97
C VAL A 463 -19.80 -14.65 -33.98
N ASP A 464 -20.08 -15.94 -33.83
CA ASP A 464 -21.04 -16.41 -32.82
C ASP A 464 -20.51 -16.17 -31.41
N ILE A 465 -21.39 -15.66 -30.56
CA ILE A 465 -21.12 -15.37 -29.15
C ILE A 465 -21.57 -16.57 -28.34
N GLU A 466 -20.72 -17.06 -27.49
CA GLU A 466 -20.91 -18.21 -26.61
C GLU A 466 -20.85 -17.81 -25.15
N SER A 467 -21.43 -18.64 -24.28
CA SER A 467 -21.32 -18.44 -22.83
C SER A 467 -19.85 -18.51 -22.39
N GLY A 468 -19.40 -17.51 -21.62
CA GLY A 468 -18.02 -17.38 -21.21
C GLY A 468 -17.17 -16.44 -22.07
N ASP A 469 -17.71 -15.97 -23.19
CA ASP A 469 -17.02 -14.98 -24.03
C ASP A 469 -16.88 -13.63 -23.29
N ARG A 470 -15.74 -12.96 -23.51
CA ARG A 470 -15.39 -11.69 -22.86
C ARG A 470 -14.89 -10.66 -23.87
N LEU A 471 -15.17 -9.39 -23.62
CA LEU A 471 -14.46 -8.29 -24.25
C LEU A 471 -13.20 -8.01 -23.47
N ARG A 472 -12.06 -7.99 -24.16
CA ARG A 472 -10.75 -7.69 -23.60
C ARG A 472 -9.96 -6.79 -24.53
N PHE A 473 -9.01 -6.04 -23.99
CA PHE A 473 -8.07 -5.26 -24.78
C PHE A 473 -6.66 -5.83 -24.68
N PHE A 474 -5.94 -5.65 -25.77
CA PHE A 474 -4.55 -6.10 -25.90
C PHE A 474 -3.69 -4.94 -26.39
N TYR A 475 -2.43 -4.97 -26.03
CA TYR A 475 -1.41 -4.09 -26.58
C TYR A 475 -0.32 -4.88 -27.30
N LYS A 476 0.34 -4.24 -28.27
CA LYS A 476 1.47 -4.79 -28.98
C LYS A 476 2.52 -3.68 -29.14
N PRO A 477 3.69 -3.80 -28.49
CA PRO A 477 4.79 -2.86 -28.69
C PRO A 477 5.30 -2.89 -30.14
N ASP A 478 5.85 -1.78 -30.63
CA ASP A 478 6.33 -1.67 -32.02
C ASP A 478 7.47 -2.61 -32.34
N ASN A 479 8.29 -2.96 -31.34
CA ASN A 479 9.41 -3.89 -31.47
C ASN A 479 9.04 -5.36 -31.18
N CYS A 480 7.75 -5.68 -31.06
CA CYS A 480 7.26 -7.01 -30.71
C CYS A 480 6.19 -7.49 -31.72
N GLU A 481 6.17 -8.79 -32.01
CA GLU A 481 5.13 -9.38 -32.85
C GLU A 481 3.91 -9.91 -32.08
N GLU A 482 4.05 -10.05 -30.76
CA GLU A 482 3.02 -10.62 -29.90
C GLU A 482 2.08 -9.57 -29.34
N TRP A 483 0.83 -9.98 -29.10
CA TRP A 483 -0.19 -9.19 -28.42
C TRP A 483 -0.29 -9.61 -26.96
N PHE A 484 -0.22 -8.66 -26.06
CA PHE A 484 -0.30 -8.86 -24.61
C PHE A 484 -1.63 -8.37 -24.08
N LEU A 485 -2.25 -9.13 -23.19
CA LEU A 485 -3.51 -8.78 -22.54
C LEU A 485 -3.31 -7.58 -21.59
N ILE A 486 -4.19 -6.59 -21.72
CA ILE A 486 -4.26 -5.46 -20.78
C ILE A 486 -5.16 -5.86 -19.61
N LYS A 487 -4.58 -5.99 -18.42
CA LYS A 487 -5.28 -6.32 -17.18
C LYS A 487 -5.53 -5.07 -16.34
N SER A 488 -6.27 -5.21 -15.24
CA SER A 488 -6.36 -4.17 -14.22
C SER A 488 -4.99 -3.89 -13.59
N ASN A 489 -4.76 -2.65 -13.21
CA ASN A 489 -3.64 -2.28 -12.33
C ASN A 489 -3.89 -2.64 -10.85
N GLY A 490 -5.07 -3.20 -10.53
CA GLY A 490 -5.49 -3.55 -9.16
C GLY A 490 -6.31 -2.48 -8.46
N GLU A 491 -6.53 -1.31 -9.11
CA GLU A 491 -7.35 -0.24 -8.54
C GLU A 491 -8.80 -0.71 -8.30
N LYS A 492 -9.39 -0.22 -7.22
CA LYS A 492 -10.78 -0.46 -6.84
C LYS A 492 -11.75 -0.04 -7.95
N GLY A 493 -12.67 -0.91 -8.30
CA GLY A 493 -13.66 -0.65 -9.36
C GLY A 493 -13.11 -0.63 -10.79
N CYS A 494 -11.91 -1.12 -11.03
CA CYS A 494 -11.32 -1.20 -12.35
C CYS A 494 -11.90 -2.39 -13.16
N ILE A 495 -12.67 -2.10 -14.20
CA ILE A 495 -13.23 -3.09 -15.13
C ILE A 495 -12.25 -3.29 -16.29
N TRP A 496 -11.62 -4.45 -16.39
CA TRP A 496 -10.64 -4.79 -17.43
C TRP A 496 -11.11 -5.87 -18.41
N GLU A 497 -12.23 -6.53 -18.11
CA GLU A 497 -12.93 -7.44 -19.01
C GLU A 497 -14.43 -7.30 -18.82
N VAL A 498 -15.21 -7.50 -19.91
CA VAL A 498 -16.66 -7.37 -19.89
C VAL A 498 -17.28 -8.63 -20.51
N PRO A 499 -18.18 -9.33 -19.82
CA PRO A 499 -18.94 -10.45 -20.39
C PRO A 499 -19.86 -9.96 -21.50
N VAL A 500 -20.06 -10.76 -22.56
CA VAL A 500 -20.84 -10.36 -23.76
C VAL A 500 -22.18 -11.04 -23.88
N THR A 501 -22.35 -12.23 -23.35
CA THR A 501 -23.67 -12.87 -23.22
C THR A 501 -24.21 -12.56 -21.84
N GLY A 502 -25.56 -12.62 -21.71
CA GLY A 502 -26.22 -12.47 -20.42
C GLY A 502 -25.81 -13.49 -19.35
N GLU A 503 -24.49 -13.74 -19.28
CA GLU A 503 -23.89 -14.23 -18.09
C GLU A 503 -24.19 -13.19 -17.04
N THR A 504 -25.09 -13.56 -16.19
CA THR A 504 -25.53 -12.81 -15.06
C THR A 504 -24.38 -12.75 -14.09
N PHE A 505 -23.50 -11.78 -14.34
CA PHE A 505 -22.46 -11.45 -13.41
C PHE A 505 -23.15 -10.89 -12.17
N ILE A 506 -23.05 -11.65 -11.12
CA ILE A 506 -23.36 -11.15 -9.81
C ILE A 506 -22.25 -10.16 -9.50
N ASP A 507 -22.57 -8.88 -9.55
CA ASP A 507 -21.63 -7.85 -9.16
C ASP A 507 -21.39 -7.94 -7.65
N LEU A 508 -20.33 -8.62 -7.27
CA LEU A 508 -19.93 -8.75 -5.87
C LEU A 508 -19.33 -7.46 -5.30
N THR A 509 -19.10 -6.43 -6.12
CA THR A 509 -18.65 -5.12 -5.63
C THR A 509 -19.77 -4.40 -4.86
N SER A 510 -21.02 -4.82 -5.03
CA SER A 510 -22.18 -4.30 -4.32
C SER A 510 -22.56 -5.07 -3.04
N PHE A 511 -21.71 -6.00 -2.59
CA PHE A 511 -21.93 -6.70 -1.33
C PHE A 511 -21.82 -5.71 -0.17
N SER A 512 -22.92 -5.45 0.50
CA SER A 512 -22.96 -4.60 1.70
C SER A 512 -23.54 -5.35 2.91
N PHE A 513 -23.01 -5.08 4.09
CA PHE A 513 -23.53 -5.61 5.34
C PHE A 513 -23.96 -4.47 6.27
N ASP A 514 -25.26 -4.39 6.55
CA ASP A 514 -25.79 -3.51 7.58
C ASP A 514 -25.75 -4.20 8.96
N ARG A 515 -24.84 -3.77 9.80
CA ARG A 515 -24.66 -4.33 11.15
C ARG A 515 -25.84 -4.07 12.09
N ARG A 516 -26.63 -3.01 11.89
CA ARG A 516 -27.79 -2.70 12.76
C ARG A 516 -28.93 -3.65 12.50
N SER A 517 -29.26 -3.86 11.23
CA SER A 517 -30.32 -4.79 10.82
C SER A 517 -29.79 -6.21 10.63
N ARG A 518 -28.46 -6.44 10.77
CA ARG A 518 -27.78 -7.71 10.45
C ARG A 518 -28.18 -8.27 9.08
N ARG A 519 -28.26 -7.40 8.08
CA ARG A 519 -28.64 -7.74 6.73
C ARG A 519 -27.48 -7.63 5.78
N VAL A 520 -27.32 -8.67 4.97
CA VAL A 520 -26.43 -8.68 3.81
C VAL A 520 -27.27 -8.28 2.61
N THR A 521 -26.83 -7.28 1.85
CA THR A 521 -27.46 -6.87 0.60
C THR A 521 -26.50 -7.10 -0.55
N ILE A 522 -26.99 -7.71 -1.62
CA ILE A 522 -26.21 -8.00 -2.84
C ILE A 522 -27.01 -7.46 -4.00
N GLU A 523 -26.43 -6.58 -4.80
CA GLU A 523 -27.02 -6.19 -6.08
C GLU A 523 -26.68 -7.26 -7.11
N THR A 524 -27.66 -7.63 -7.88
CA THR A 524 -27.59 -8.68 -8.89
C THR A 524 -28.21 -8.21 -10.19
N VAL A 525 -28.06 -8.98 -11.22
CA VAL A 525 -28.87 -8.84 -12.42
C VAL A 525 -30.20 -9.56 -12.24
N PRO A 526 -31.21 -9.25 -13.05
CA PRO A 526 -32.52 -9.95 -13.00
C PRO A 526 -32.39 -11.47 -13.21
N GLY A 527 -33.16 -12.23 -12.42
CA GLY A 527 -33.27 -13.69 -12.60
C GLY A 527 -32.27 -14.53 -11.79
N VAL A 528 -31.53 -13.94 -10.86
CA VAL A 528 -30.66 -14.69 -9.96
C VAL A 528 -31.45 -15.35 -8.85
N GLU A 529 -31.32 -16.68 -8.73
CA GLU A 529 -31.83 -17.45 -7.60
C GLU A 529 -30.75 -17.55 -6.53
N ALA A 530 -31.16 -17.47 -5.28
CA ALA A 530 -30.24 -17.55 -4.13
C ALA A 530 -30.66 -18.65 -3.17
N ARG A 531 -29.68 -19.37 -2.63
CA ARG A 531 -29.87 -20.37 -1.58
C ARG A 531 -28.84 -20.17 -0.50
N LEU A 532 -29.24 -20.34 0.75
CA LEU A 532 -28.37 -20.20 1.91
C LEU A 532 -28.35 -21.50 2.71
N SER A 533 -27.17 -22.03 3.01
CA SER A 533 -26.99 -23.20 3.88
C SER A 533 -25.82 -22.97 4.85
N ASN A 534 -25.87 -23.63 6.01
CA ASN A 534 -24.76 -23.61 6.96
C ASN A 534 -23.69 -24.69 6.66
N SER A 535 -22.65 -24.78 7.48
CA SER A 535 -21.57 -25.76 7.34
C SER A 535 -22.04 -27.23 7.46
N SER A 536 -23.20 -27.48 8.07
CA SER A 536 -23.85 -28.78 8.18
C SER A 536 -24.86 -29.07 7.06
N SER A 537 -24.94 -28.22 6.04
CA SER A 537 -25.88 -28.27 4.89
C SER A 537 -27.34 -28.11 5.30
N GLU A 538 -27.63 -27.51 6.44
CA GLU A 538 -28.99 -27.10 6.79
C GLU A 538 -29.41 -25.89 5.95
N ASP A 539 -30.66 -25.89 5.47
CA ASP A 539 -31.20 -24.87 4.56
C ASP A 539 -31.76 -23.66 5.36
N PHE A 540 -31.33 -22.47 5.00
CA PHE A 540 -31.76 -21.17 5.53
C PHE A 540 -32.25 -20.23 4.41
N THR A 541 -32.68 -20.78 3.29
CA THR A 541 -33.14 -20.01 2.12
C THR A 541 -34.35 -19.12 2.43
N ASP A 542 -35.13 -19.46 3.45
CA ASP A 542 -36.23 -18.64 3.98
C ASP A 542 -35.78 -17.27 4.55
N ARG A 543 -34.49 -17.10 4.82
CA ARG A 543 -33.88 -15.85 5.25
C ARG A 543 -33.55 -14.90 4.10
N ILE A 544 -33.74 -15.34 2.86
CA ILE A 544 -33.46 -14.56 1.67
C ILE A 544 -34.74 -13.87 1.17
N THR A 545 -34.63 -12.57 0.92
CA THR A 545 -35.62 -11.81 0.15
C THR A 545 -34.98 -11.43 -1.17
N ALA A 546 -35.41 -12.07 -2.25
CA ALA A 546 -34.94 -11.77 -3.60
C ALA A 546 -35.90 -10.80 -4.29
N GLY A 547 -35.37 -9.66 -4.75
CA GLY A 547 -36.01 -8.75 -5.70
C GLY A 547 -35.43 -8.98 -7.10
N ASP A 548 -35.89 -8.18 -8.07
CA ASP A 548 -35.45 -8.32 -9.48
C ASP A 548 -33.91 -8.14 -9.64
N THR A 549 -33.33 -7.26 -8.88
CA THR A 549 -31.88 -6.91 -8.97
C THR A 549 -31.18 -6.80 -7.61
N VAL A 550 -31.88 -7.13 -6.52
CA VAL A 550 -31.32 -7.03 -5.17
C VAL A 550 -31.71 -8.26 -4.37
N ILE A 551 -30.74 -8.90 -3.78
CA ILE A 551 -30.92 -10.00 -2.80
C ILE A 551 -30.57 -9.48 -1.42
N VAL A 552 -31.49 -9.62 -0.46
CA VAL A 552 -31.30 -9.26 0.93
C VAL A 552 -31.36 -10.53 1.78
N ILE A 553 -30.34 -10.74 2.59
CA ILE A 553 -30.26 -11.89 3.49
C ILE A 553 -30.35 -11.38 4.93
N ASP A 554 -31.34 -11.87 5.67
CA ASP A 554 -31.52 -11.56 7.08
C ASP A 554 -30.69 -12.54 7.94
N MET A 555 -29.59 -12.03 8.49
CA MET A 555 -28.66 -12.78 9.33
C MET A 555 -29.00 -12.67 10.82
N GLU A 556 -30.09 -11.98 11.20
CA GLU A 556 -30.49 -11.81 12.60
C GLU A 556 -30.88 -13.16 13.24
N GLY A 557 -30.29 -13.47 14.37
CA GLY A 557 -30.58 -14.70 15.13
C GLY A 557 -30.04 -15.99 14.50
N LEU A 558 -29.26 -15.94 13.41
CA LEU A 558 -28.58 -17.10 12.88
C LEU A 558 -27.47 -17.57 13.84
N PRO A 559 -27.30 -18.90 14.05
CA PRO A 559 -26.16 -19.43 14.80
C PRO A 559 -24.79 -18.96 14.28
N GLU A 560 -23.79 -18.92 15.17
CA GLU A 560 -22.41 -18.69 14.76
C GLU A 560 -21.90 -19.86 13.90
N ASP A 561 -21.83 -19.68 12.60
CA ASP A 561 -21.36 -20.67 11.63
C ASP A 561 -20.88 -19.98 10.36
N VAL A 562 -20.30 -20.75 9.45
CA VAL A 562 -20.02 -20.33 8.08
C VAL A 562 -21.19 -20.73 7.21
N TYR A 563 -21.88 -19.72 6.67
CA TYR A 563 -22.97 -19.94 5.74
C TYR A 563 -22.47 -19.85 4.30
N THR A 564 -22.89 -20.79 3.48
CA THR A 564 -22.64 -20.77 2.04
C THR A 564 -23.88 -20.22 1.34
N LEU A 565 -23.71 -19.07 0.71
CA LEU A 565 -24.70 -18.51 -0.21
C LEU A 565 -24.38 -19.03 -1.62
N GLU A 566 -25.29 -19.81 -2.16
CA GLU A 566 -25.28 -20.25 -3.55
C GLU A 566 -26.15 -19.30 -4.37
N LEU A 567 -25.58 -18.69 -5.38
CA LEU A 567 -26.25 -17.84 -6.33
C LEU A 567 -26.26 -18.55 -7.69
N VAL A 568 -27.44 -18.68 -8.27
CA VAL A 568 -27.66 -19.43 -9.53
C VAL A 568 -28.34 -18.52 -10.54
N ASN A 569 -27.85 -18.51 -11.77
CA ASN A 569 -28.53 -17.91 -12.88
C ASN A 569 -28.33 -18.79 -14.13
N GLY A 570 -29.39 -19.48 -14.53
CA GLY A 570 -29.30 -20.49 -15.59
C GLY A 570 -28.35 -21.64 -15.21
N GLU A 571 -27.28 -21.81 -15.97
CA GLU A 571 -26.28 -22.87 -15.73
C GLU A 571 -25.12 -22.40 -14.83
N GLU A 572 -25.01 -21.10 -14.55
CA GLU A 572 -23.95 -20.55 -13.73
C GLU A 572 -24.26 -20.63 -12.23
N ARG A 573 -23.24 -21.02 -11.46
CA ARG A 573 -23.29 -21.08 -10.00
C ARG A 573 -22.14 -20.31 -9.40
N LYS A 574 -22.41 -19.55 -8.34
CA LYS A 574 -21.40 -18.90 -7.52
C LYS A 574 -21.65 -19.20 -6.05
N LEU A 575 -20.59 -19.59 -5.33
CA LEU A 575 -20.64 -19.86 -3.90
C LEU A 575 -19.91 -18.76 -3.16
N LEU A 576 -20.56 -18.18 -2.16
CA LEU A 576 -20.02 -17.17 -1.28
C LEU A 576 -20.10 -17.67 0.16
N ASN A 577 -19.00 -17.60 0.88
CA ASN A 577 -18.96 -17.96 2.30
C ASN A 577 -19.18 -16.72 3.16
N ILE A 578 -20.25 -16.75 3.95
CA ILE A 578 -20.61 -15.70 4.92
C ILE A 578 -20.31 -16.24 6.32
N ASN A 579 -19.30 -15.69 6.96
CA ASN A 579 -18.95 -16.08 8.33
C ASN A 579 -19.68 -15.21 9.33
N VAL A 580 -20.75 -15.75 9.96
CA VAL A 580 -21.57 -15.03 10.94
C VAL A 580 -20.79 -14.63 12.20
N LYS A 581 -19.69 -15.31 12.48
CA LYS A 581 -18.81 -14.99 13.59
C LYS A 581 -18.02 -13.70 13.38
N THR A 582 -17.81 -13.31 12.12
CA THR A 582 -17.08 -12.12 11.72
C THR A 582 -17.99 -10.96 11.28
N LEU A 583 -19.29 -11.21 11.14
CA LEU A 583 -20.32 -10.22 10.89
C LEU A 583 -20.83 -9.69 12.26
#